data_5fc3ff8f04652796285f0831e0fd828b
#
_entry.id   5fc3ff8f04652796285f0831e0fd828b
#
_cell.length_a   1.000
_cell.length_b   1.000
_cell.length_c   1.000
_cell.angle_alpha   90.00
_cell.angle_beta   90.00
_cell.angle_gamma   90.00
#
_symmetry.space_group_name_H-M   'P 1'
#
loop_
_entity.id
_entity.type
_entity.pdbx_description
1 polymer ?
#
loop_
_entity_poly.entity_id
_entity_poly.type
_entity_poly.pdbx_seq_one_letter_code
_entity_poly.pdbx_strand_id
1 'polypeptide(L)'
;MPGKTTDTYLFALYDENLKQGPISERSFGLFKPDRTANFDVGLLKNNKENPGAPNRAMWCVPKEGVTDEQLQTNIDYACGRGIDCSPIAPGGACFEPDTLASHAAYAMNLHYQTNGRNAWDCDFSKTATLSSKDPSYKGCIYPSNAREAKTN
;
A
#
# COMPACT_ATOMS: atom_id res chain seq x y z
N MET A 1 -13.38 -23.15 -8.56
CA MET A 1 -13.98 -23.66 -7.30
C MET A 1 -13.57 -22.70 -6.20
N PRO A 2 -14.47 -21.86 -5.67
CA PRO A 2 -14.15 -20.99 -4.55
C PRO A 2 -14.00 -21.83 -3.28
N GLY A 3 -12.91 -21.60 -2.53
CA GLY A 3 -12.69 -22.20 -1.21
C GLY A 3 -11.72 -23.39 -1.13
N LYS A 4 -11.04 -23.76 -2.19
CA LYS A 4 -9.90 -24.69 -2.09
C LYS A 4 -8.58 -23.90 -2.05
N THR A 5 -7.92 -23.92 -0.89
CA THR A 5 -6.51 -23.57 -0.79
C THR A 5 -5.69 -24.70 -1.42
N THR A 6 -4.88 -24.36 -2.41
CA THR A 6 -3.91 -25.30 -3.01
C THR A 6 -2.55 -24.97 -2.44
N ASP A 7 -1.90 -25.96 -1.83
CA ASP A 7 -0.52 -25.79 -1.41
C ASP A 7 0.36 -25.60 -2.65
N THR A 8 1.09 -24.51 -2.69
CA THR A 8 1.99 -24.18 -3.80
C THR A 8 3.43 -24.40 -3.34
N TYR A 9 4.13 -25.29 -4.03
CA TYR A 9 5.53 -25.56 -3.75
C TYR A 9 6.41 -24.87 -4.77
N LEU A 10 7.41 -24.14 -4.27
CA LEU A 10 8.44 -23.54 -5.11
C LEU A 10 9.54 -24.58 -5.36
N PHE A 11 9.71 -24.98 -6.61
CA PHE A 11 10.69 -25.99 -6.99
C PHE A 11 12.12 -25.43 -7.00
N ALA A 12 12.32 -24.24 -7.55
CA ALA A 12 13.62 -23.59 -7.63
C ALA A 12 13.49 -22.07 -7.44
N LEU A 13 14.49 -21.47 -6.77
CA LEU A 13 14.54 -20.02 -6.58
C LEU A 13 15.15 -19.32 -7.82
N TYR A 14 16.14 -19.94 -8.43
CA TYR A 14 16.84 -19.43 -9.62
C TYR A 14 16.76 -20.39 -10.79
N ASP A 15 16.78 -19.84 -12.02
CA ASP A 15 17.00 -20.63 -13.21
C ASP A 15 18.38 -21.29 -13.20
N GLU A 16 18.43 -22.55 -13.59
CA GLU A 16 19.65 -23.36 -13.59
C GLU A 16 20.34 -23.31 -14.96
N ASN A 17 20.93 -22.18 -15.33
CA ASN A 17 21.55 -21.97 -16.65
C ASN A 17 22.70 -22.90 -16.98
N LEU A 18 23.32 -23.52 -15.98
CA LEU A 18 24.42 -24.49 -16.16
C LEU A 18 23.99 -25.96 -16.21
N LYS A 19 22.70 -26.25 -15.98
CA LYS A 19 22.15 -27.60 -16.07
C LYS A 19 22.08 -28.04 -17.52
N GLN A 20 22.49 -29.27 -17.78
CA GLN A 20 22.38 -29.89 -19.09
C GLN A 20 20.94 -30.29 -19.37
N GLY A 21 20.47 -30.14 -20.61
CA GLY A 21 19.13 -30.49 -21.02
C GLY A 21 18.42 -29.38 -21.81
N PRO A 22 17.16 -29.58 -22.19
CA PRO A 22 16.37 -28.59 -22.92
C PRO A 22 16.10 -27.33 -22.05
N ILE A 23 15.82 -26.22 -22.68
CA ILE A 23 15.57 -24.93 -22.00
C ILE A 23 14.44 -25.04 -20.98
N SER A 24 13.42 -25.84 -21.26
CA SER A 24 12.31 -26.11 -20.35
C SER A 24 12.73 -26.72 -19.01
N GLU A 25 13.86 -27.45 -18.97
CA GLU A 25 14.39 -28.05 -17.75
C GLU A 25 15.25 -27.09 -16.90
N ARG A 26 15.52 -25.90 -17.41
CA ARG A 26 16.41 -24.92 -16.80
C ARG A 26 15.72 -23.62 -16.38
N SER A 27 14.46 -23.46 -16.73
CA SER A 27 13.71 -22.21 -16.58
C SER A 27 12.53 -22.33 -15.61
N PHE A 28 12.77 -22.95 -14.44
CA PHE A 28 11.76 -23.11 -13.39
C PHE A 28 11.94 -22.13 -12.22
N GLY A 29 12.97 -21.28 -12.25
CA GLY A 29 13.27 -20.35 -11.18
C GLY A 29 12.37 -19.13 -11.16
N LEU A 30 12.15 -18.56 -9.97
CA LEU A 30 11.54 -17.25 -9.83
C LEU A 30 12.45 -16.13 -10.35
N PHE A 31 13.75 -16.37 -10.32
CA PHE A 31 14.77 -15.42 -10.73
C PHE A 31 15.68 -16.03 -11.79
N LYS A 32 16.16 -15.17 -12.67
CA LYS A 32 17.29 -15.51 -13.56
C LYS A 32 18.60 -15.60 -12.76
N PRO A 33 19.67 -16.19 -13.34
CA PRO A 33 20.98 -16.25 -12.68
C PRO A 33 21.56 -14.89 -12.31
N ASP A 34 21.19 -13.83 -13.04
CA ASP A 34 21.55 -12.43 -12.78
C ASP A 34 20.75 -11.76 -11.66
N ARG A 35 19.86 -12.52 -10.99
CA ARG A 35 18.94 -12.10 -9.93
C ARG A 35 17.76 -11.22 -10.40
N THR A 36 17.56 -11.07 -11.69
CA THR A 36 16.34 -10.43 -12.20
C THR A 36 15.17 -11.40 -12.08
N ALA A 37 13.98 -10.89 -11.73
CA ALA A 37 12.78 -11.70 -11.64
C ALA A 37 12.32 -12.18 -13.02
N ASN A 38 11.95 -13.46 -13.15
CA ASN A 38 11.32 -13.98 -14.36
C ASN A 38 9.88 -13.53 -14.47
N PHE A 39 9.19 -13.39 -13.32
CA PHE A 39 7.82 -12.91 -13.21
C PHE A 39 7.58 -12.39 -11.81
N ASP A 40 6.67 -11.44 -11.68
CA ASP A 40 6.31 -10.86 -10.39
C ASP A 40 5.30 -11.78 -9.69
N VAL A 41 5.75 -12.43 -8.63
CA VAL A 41 4.91 -13.26 -7.74
C VAL A 41 4.54 -12.53 -6.45
N GLY A 42 4.83 -11.24 -6.36
CA GLY A 42 4.54 -10.43 -5.16
C GLY A 42 5.40 -10.77 -3.94
N LEU A 43 6.46 -11.56 -4.09
CA LEU A 43 7.37 -11.92 -2.99
C LEU A 43 8.51 -10.92 -2.78
N LEU A 44 8.76 -10.06 -3.75
CA LEU A 44 9.77 -9.02 -3.62
C LEU A 44 9.19 -7.85 -2.83
N LYS A 45 9.76 -7.57 -1.67
CA LYS A 45 9.60 -6.27 -1.02
C LYS A 45 10.36 -5.23 -1.86
N ASN A 46 9.78 -4.79 -2.94
CA ASN A 46 10.35 -3.72 -3.73
C ASN A 46 10.07 -2.39 -3.04
N ASN A 47 11.11 -1.80 -2.49
CA ASN A 47 11.14 -0.36 -2.21
C ASN A 47 11.17 0.48 -3.49
N LYS A 48 10.90 -0.11 -4.64
CA LYS A 48 10.78 0.60 -5.92
C LYS A 48 9.70 -0.09 -6.74
N GLU A 49 8.54 0.58 -6.77
CA GLU A 49 7.51 0.49 -7.79
C GLU A 49 7.01 -0.92 -8.11
N ASN A 50 5.85 -1.25 -7.60
CA ASN A 50 5.02 -2.31 -8.17
C ASN A 50 4.87 -2.02 -9.68
N PRO A 51 5.49 -2.83 -10.59
CA PRO A 51 5.44 -2.56 -12.04
C PRO A 51 4.03 -2.63 -12.63
N GLY A 52 3.08 -3.12 -11.85
CA GLY A 52 1.67 -3.21 -12.23
C GLY A 52 0.81 -2.08 -11.65
N ALA A 53 1.32 -1.28 -10.73
CA ALA A 53 0.63 -0.06 -10.34
C ALA A 53 1.01 1.04 -11.33
N PRO A 54 0.05 1.65 -12.05
CA PRO A 54 0.37 2.85 -12.80
C PRO A 54 1.00 3.84 -11.83
N ASN A 55 1.96 4.62 -12.32
CA ASN A 55 2.65 5.70 -11.60
C ASN A 55 1.65 6.84 -11.25
N ARG A 56 0.51 6.45 -10.69
CA ARG A 56 -0.60 7.29 -10.26
C ARG A 56 -0.53 7.42 -8.76
N ALA A 57 -0.57 8.66 -8.32
CA ALA A 57 -0.82 8.93 -6.92
C ALA A 57 -2.14 8.26 -6.51
N MET A 58 -2.09 7.49 -5.44
CA MET A 58 -3.25 6.83 -4.84
C MET A 58 -3.32 7.21 -3.37
N TRP A 59 -4.51 7.44 -2.90
CA TRP A 59 -4.82 7.79 -1.51
C TRP A 59 -5.76 6.77 -0.90
N CYS A 60 -5.55 6.47 0.37
CA CYS A 60 -6.45 5.64 1.15
C CYS A 60 -7.48 6.52 1.87
N VAL A 61 -8.74 6.32 1.58
CA VAL A 61 -9.84 7.11 2.15
C VAL A 61 -10.94 6.20 2.69
N PRO A 62 -11.74 6.66 3.66
CA PRO A 62 -12.91 5.92 4.13
C PRO A 62 -13.91 5.69 2.99
N LYS A 63 -14.61 4.57 3.01
CA LYS A 63 -15.77 4.33 2.16
C LYS A 63 -16.96 5.16 2.63
N GLU A 64 -17.91 5.37 1.73
CA GLU A 64 -19.20 5.94 2.09
C GLU A 64 -19.96 5.01 3.05
N GLY A 65 -20.68 5.59 4.01
CA GLY A 65 -21.50 4.84 4.97
C GLY A 65 -20.74 4.18 6.13
N VAL A 66 -19.44 4.46 6.29
CA VAL A 66 -18.68 4.05 7.47
C VAL A 66 -19.20 4.82 8.69
N THR A 67 -19.42 4.12 9.81
CA THR A 67 -19.92 4.73 11.05
C THR A 67 -18.84 5.53 11.78
N ASP A 68 -19.25 6.47 12.62
CA ASP A 68 -18.32 7.28 13.43
C ASP A 68 -17.44 6.42 14.33
N GLU A 69 -17.97 5.33 14.90
CA GLU A 69 -17.21 4.37 15.70
C GLU A 69 -16.12 3.69 14.89
N GLN A 70 -16.40 3.32 13.65
CA GLN A 70 -15.42 2.71 12.74
C GLN A 70 -14.37 3.74 12.32
N LEU A 71 -14.76 4.96 12.05
CA LEU A 71 -13.83 6.06 11.72
C LEU A 71 -12.89 6.34 12.89
N GLN A 72 -13.41 6.41 14.12
CA GLN A 72 -12.59 6.59 15.31
C GLN A 72 -11.61 5.43 15.51
N THR A 73 -12.09 4.20 15.37
CA THR A 73 -11.22 3.00 15.45
C THR A 73 -10.10 3.03 14.42
N ASN A 74 -10.37 3.52 13.21
CA ASN A 74 -9.36 3.66 12.17
C ASN A 74 -8.31 4.73 12.51
N ILE A 75 -8.73 5.85 13.09
CA ILE A 75 -7.82 6.91 13.59
C ILE A 75 -6.91 6.33 14.66
N ASP A 76 -7.50 5.69 15.67
CA ASP A 76 -6.77 5.10 16.81
C ASP A 76 -5.76 4.05 16.34
N TYR A 77 -6.18 3.21 15.40
CA TYR A 77 -5.30 2.20 14.80
C TYR A 77 -4.13 2.84 14.03
N ALA A 78 -4.42 3.81 13.18
CA ALA A 78 -3.40 4.46 12.38
C ALA A 78 -2.41 5.24 13.25
N CYS A 79 -2.92 6.13 14.12
CA CYS A 79 -2.10 6.96 15.00
C CYS A 79 -1.35 6.14 16.06
N GLY A 80 -1.94 5.06 16.56
CA GLY A 80 -1.32 4.16 17.53
C GLY A 80 -0.12 3.38 17.00
N ARG A 81 0.14 3.40 15.69
CA ARG A 81 1.26 2.73 15.02
C ARG A 81 2.49 3.60 14.78
N GLY A 82 2.56 4.75 15.45
CA GLY A 82 3.73 5.63 15.42
C GLY A 82 3.81 6.55 14.22
N ILE A 83 2.70 6.75 13.49
CA ILE A 83 2.60 7.80 12.49
C ILE A 83 2.31 9.15 13.17
N ASP A 84 2.77 10.24 12.57
CA ASP A 84 2.54 11.59 13.08
C ASP A 84 1.12 12.07 12.78
N CYS A 85 0.26 12.06 13.78
CA CYS A 85 -1.11 12.56 13.69
C CYS A 85 -1.26 14.02 14.13
N SER A 86 -0.19 14.74 14.40
CA SER A 86 -0.23 16.16 14.76
C SER A 86 -0.96 17.05 13.73
N PRO A 87 -0.93 16.77 12.41
CA PRO A 87 -1.67 17.57 11.45
C PRO A 87 -3.19 17.58 11.63
N ILE A 88 -3.78 16.54 12.24
CA ILE A 88 -5.21 16.44 12.54
C ILE A 88 -5.56 16.81 14.00
N ALA A 89 -4.56 17.19 14.80
CA ALA A 89 -4.79 17.74 16.13
C ALA A 89 -5.19 19.22 16.06
N PRO A 90 -5.80 19.76 17.14
CA PRO A 90 -6.14 21.18 17.20
C PRO A 90 -4.98 22.10 16.83
N GLY A 91 -5.17 22.96 15.83
CA GLY A 91 -4.13 23.83 15.29
C GLY A 91 -3.27 23.22 14.18
N GLY A 92 -3.45 21.92 13.87
CA GLY A 92 -2.81 21.28 12.75
C GLY A 92 -3.38 21.70 11.38
N ALA A 93 -2.60 21.56 10.33
CA ALA A 93 -2.98 21.99 8.98
C ALA A 93 -4.19 21.21 8.40
N CYS A 94 -4.48 20.02 8.93
CA CYS A 94 -5.58 19.16 8.51
C CYS A 94 -6.65 18.99 9.60
N PHE A 95 -6.64 19.82 10.63
CA PHE A 95 -7.65 19.79 11.67
C PHE A 95 -9.02 20.22 11.12
N GLU A 96 -9.06 21.28 10.32
CA GLU A 96 -10.31 21.76 9.71
C GLU A 96 -10.58 21.07 8.35
N PRO A 97 -11.81 20.58 8.10
CA PRO A 97 -12.98 20.63 8.99
C PRO A 97 -12.84 19.64 10.15
N ASP A 98 -13.24 20.06 11.36
CA ASP A 98 -13.20 19.22 12.56
C ASP A 98 -14.30 18.15 12.51
N THR A 99 -14.04 17.10 11.72
CA THR A 99 -14.94 15.96 11.54
C THR A 99 -14.17 14.65 11.59
N LEU A 100 -14.77 13.61 12.15
CA LEU A 100 -14.18 12.26 12.17
C LEU A 100 -13.82 11.76 10.78
N ALA A 101 -14.66 12.06 9.79
CA ALA A 101 -14.43 11.61 8.42
C ALA A 101 -13.17 12.24 7.80
N SER A 102 -12.91 13.53 8.00
CA SER A 102 -11.70 14.21 7.50
C SER A 102 -10.45 13.74 8.22
N HIS A 103 -10.52 13.60 9.55
CA HIS A 103 -9.41 13.13 10.35
C HIS A 103 -9.06 11.65 10.02
N ALA A 104 -10.09 10.79 9.89
CA ALA A 104 -9.89 9.40 9.50
C ALA A 104 -9.27 9.29 8.10
N ALA A 105 -9.76 10.06 7.13
CA ALA A 105 -9.21 10.05 5.78
C ALA A 105 -7.72 10.43 5.77
N TYR A 106 -7.32 11.43 6.54
CA TYR A 106 -5.91 11.82 6.65
C TYR A 106 -5.06 10.73 7.31
N ALA A 107 -5.47 10.25 8.50
CA ALA A 107 -4.74 9.24 9.26
C ALA A 107 -4.59 7.92 8.49
N MET A 108 -5.67 7.45 7.87
CA MET A 108 -5.67 6.23 7.05
C MET A 108 -4.76 6.37 5.83
N ASN A 109 -4.79 7.52 5.16
CA ASN A 109 -3.88 7.77 4.05
C ASN A 109 -2.42 7.84 4.50
N LEU A 110 -2.12 8.53 5.59
CA LEU A 110 -0.76 8.60 6.12
C LEU A 110 -0.23 7.21 6.48
N HIS A 111 -1.06 6.37 7.13
CA HIS A 111 -0.74 4.98 7.40
C HIS A 111 -0.42 4.20 6.11
N TYR A 112 -1.26 4.31 5.09
CA TYR A 112 -1.07 3.67 3.80
C TYR A 112 0.24 4.10 3.13
N GLN A 113 0.55 5.39 3.12
CA GLN A 113 1.77 5.92 2.48
C GLN A 113 3.05 5.48 3.20
N THR A 114 3.02 5.34 4.53
CA THR A 114 4.19 4.98 5.35
C THR A 114 4.43 3.47 5.42
N ASN A 115 3.41 2.63 5.22
CA ASN A 115 3.51 1.17 5.35
C ASN A 115 3.77 0.43 4.03
N GLY A 116 4.10 1.12 2.96
CA GLY A 116 4.52 0.50 1.70
C GLY A 116 3.48 0.52 0.59
N ARG A 117 2.31 1.11 0.83
CA ARG A 117 1.27 1.35 -0.19
C ARG A 117 0.70 0.09 -0.85
N ASN A 118 0.66 -0.99 -0.11
CA ASN A 118 0.00 -2.20 -0.59
C ASN A 118 -1.52 -2.09 -0.40
N ALA A 119 -2.29 -2.82 -1.17
CA ALA A 119 -3.75 -2.80 -1.07
C ALA A 119 -4.24 -3.18 0.35
N TRP A 120 -3.53 -4.06 1.04
CA TRP A 120 -3.87 -4.44 2.43
C TRP A 120 -3.53 -3.36 3.47
N ASP A 121 -2.63 -2.41 3.17
CA ASP A 121 -2.34 -1.27 4.03
C ASP A 121 -3.50 -0.24 4.02
N CYS A 122 -4.45 -0.39 3.09
CA CYS A 122 -5.68 0.39 2.97
C CYS A 122 -6.95 -0.48 3.17
N ASP A 123 -6.87 -1.55 3.96
CA ASP A 123 -8.06 -2.39 4.20
C ASP A 123 -8.93 -1.87 5.36
N PHE A 124 -8.31 -1.54 6.49
CA PHE A 124 -9.00 -1.04 7.70
C PHE A 124 -10.29 -1.79 8.00
N SER A 125 -10.22 -3.11 8.04
CA SER A 125 -11.39 -3.99 8.21
C SER A 125 -12.49 -3.73 7.16
N LYS A 126 -12.08 -3.49 5.92
CA LYS A 126 -12.94 -3.22 4.74
C LYS A 126 -13.71 -1.89 4.78
N THR A 127 -13.34 -0.99 5.68
CA THR A 127 -13.94 0.36 5.78
C THR A 127 -13.23 1.40 4.91
N ALA A 128 -12.11 1.03 4.25
CA ALA A 128 -11.33 1.90 3.39
C ALA A 128 -11.40 1.53 1.91
N THR A 129 -11.03 2.48 1.06
CA THR A 129 -10.87 2.28 -0.38
C THR A 129 -9.73 3.14 -0.93
N LEU A 130 -9.12 2.67 -2.01
CA LEU A 130 -8.12 3.45 -2.74
C LEU A 130 -8.80 4.41 -3.72
N SER A 131 -8.37 5.67 -3.70
CA SER A 131 -8.85 6.73 -4.59
C SER A 131 -7.69 7.27 -5.42
N SER A 132 -7.92 7.52 -6.69
CA SER A 132 -7.00 8.25 -7.58
C SER A 132 -7.26 9.77 -7.57
N LYS A 133 -8.33 10.22 -6.88
CA LYS A 133 -8.63 11.62 -6.71
C LYS A 133 -7.90 12.14 -5.48
N ASP A 134 -7.12 13.21 -5.65
CA ASP A 134 -6.42 13.88 -4.55
C ASP A 134 -7.43 14.46 -3.55
N PRO A 135 -7.43 14.00 -2.29
CA PRO A 135 -8.34 14.51 -1.25
C PRO A 135 -7.84 15.79 -0.58
N SER A 136 -6.68 16.33 -0.97
CA SER A 136 -6.10 17.54 -0.38
C SER A 136 -7.03 18.76 -0.54
N TYR A 137 -7.04 19.64 0.45
CA TYR A 137 -7.88 20.85 0.48
C TYR A 137 -7.25 21.96 1.32
N LYS A 138 -7.47 23.21 0.97
CA LYS A 138 -7.19 24.43 1.76
C LYS A 138 -5.86 24.48 2.51
N GLY A 139 -4.82 23.86 2.19
CA GLY A 139 -3.57 23.80 2.96
C GLY A 139 -3.35 22.47 3.69
N CYS A 140 -4.38 21.65 3.83
CA CYS A 140 -4.23 20.25 4.22
C CYS A 140 -3.76 19.47 3.00
N ILE A 141 -2.52 19.03 3.02
CA ILE A 141 -1.90 18.26 1.94
C ILE A 141 -1.81 16.81 2.35
N TYR A 142 -2.51 15.95 1.62
CA TYR A 142 -2.40 14.51 1.82
C TYR A 142 -1.13 13.98 1.17
N PRO A 143 -0.29 13.24 1.92
CA PRO A 143 0.90 12.63 1.35
C PRO A 143 0.55 11.71 0.18
N SER A 144 1.43 11.67 -0.82
CA SER A 144 1.36 10.71 -1.91
C SER A 144 2.76 10.46 -2.46
N ASN A 145 2.97 9.32 -3.12
CA ASN A 145 4.25 8.96 -3.73
C ASN A 145 4.80 10.01 -4.71
N ALA A 146 3.94 10.86 -5.27
CA ALA A 146 4.36 11.92 -6.17
C ALA A 146 4.92 13.18 -5.44
N ARG A 147 4.73 13.28 -4.11
CA ARG A 147 5.06 14.50 -3.33
C ARG A 147 6.24 14.35 -2.38
N GLU A 148 6.60 13.14 -1.95
CA GLU A 148 7.77 12.92 -1.08
C GLU A 148 9.10 13.24 -1.75
N ALA A 149 9.13 13.38 -3.07
CA ALA A 149 10.33 13.77 -3.82
C ALA A 149 10.70 15.26 -3.74
N LYS A 150 9.99 16.09 -2.97
CA LYS A 150 10.17 17.54 -2.93
C LYS A 150 10.51 18.15 -1.58
N THR A 151 10.84 17.36 -0.57
CA THR A 151 11.36 17.88 0.70
C THR A 151 12.80 17.42 0.90
N ASN A 152 13.70 18.09 0.21
CA ASN A 152 15.09 18.29 0.60
C ASN A 152 15.39 19.78 0.46
#